data_d8e776503034869dc808a81e8184e9ce
#
_entry.id   d8e776503034869dc808a81e8184e9ce
#
_cell.length_a   1.000
_cell.length_b   1.000
_cell.length_c   1.000
_cell.angle_alpha   90.00
_cell.angle_beta   90.00
_cell.angle_gamma   90.00
#
_symmetry.space_group_name_H-M   'P 1'
#
loop_
_entity.id
_entity.type
_entity.pdbx_description
1 polymer ?
#
loop_
_entity_poly.entity_id
_entity_poly.type
_entity_poly.pdbx_seq_one_letter_code
_entity_poly.pdbx_strand_id
1 'polypeptide(L)'
;MAATKYPSCSVLGVDIEPVHPPYTKSNCSFKTFDITHDWDIFNGGNFDFIHIRQLGDIGDKRKLVQSAFDNLRPGGWVEFTEWIAILQSPNHSLNGTAFRRWNDLLEQGMRNFGTTLKYPEKFKPFLQEAGFERIIETRHGAPTNACYPGKKLQRIGHLMTQNWLFILEPLTMPVFTQGLGWSPEQVKKFLVDVKKEIGNTKYHSFMTL
;
A
#
# COMPACT_ATOMS: atom_id res chain seq x y z
N MET A 1 11.19 1.63 14.89
CA MET A 1 11.55 0.37 14.19
C MET A 1 11.40 -0.81 15.17
N ALA A 2 10.92 -1.96 14.70
CA ALA A 2 10.69 -3.16 15.52
C ALA A 2 11.94 -3.57 16.32
N ALA A 3 13.09 -3.68 15.66
CA ALA A 3 14.37 -4.04 16.31
C ALA A 3 14.79 -3.14 17.48
N THR A 4 14.42 -1.87 17.46
CA THR A 4 14.69 -0.94 18.59
C THR A 4 13.70 -1.13 19.73
N LYS A 5 12.43 -1.40 19.39
CA LYS A 5 11.36 -1.58 20.38
C LYS A 5 11.45 -2.93 21.08
N TYR A 6 11.95 -3.94 20.37
CA TYR A 6 12.06 -5.32 20.84
C TYR A 6 13.50 -5.83 20.69
N PRO A 7 14.44 -5.45 21.59
CA PRO A 7 15.86 -5.76 21.43
C PRO A 7 16.20 -7.25 21.56
N SER A 8 15.35 -8.04 22.19
CA SER A 8 15.50 -9.50 22.31
C SER A 8 15.00 -10.30 21.10
N CYS A 9 14.30 -9.64 20.17
CA CYS A 9 13.80 -10.28 18.94
C CYS A 9 14.84 -10.23 17.84
N SER A 10 14.93 -11.30 17.04
CA SER A 10 15.61 -11.25 15.74
C SER A 10 14.63 -10.67 14.70
N VAL A 11 15.05 -9.66 13.96
CA VAL A 11 14.24 -9.00 12.94
C VAL A 11 14.89 -9.19 11.58
N LEU A 12 14.14 -9.75 10.64
CA LEU A 12 14.56 -9.88 9.25
C LEU A 12 13.69 -8.96 8.38
N GLY A 13 14.33 -8.00 7.71
CA GLY A 13 13.70 -7.20 6.66
C GLY A 13 13.92 -7.85 5.30
N VAL A 14 12.86 -7.87 4.50
CA VAL A 14 12.90 -8.45 3.14
C VAL A 14 12.29 -7.48 2.16
N ASP A 15 12.95 -7.29 1.03
CA ASP A 15 12.45 -6.47 -0.09
C ASP A 15 12.97 -7.05 -1.41
N ILE A 16 12.27 -6.79 -2.51
CA ILE A 16 12.73 -7.14 -3.85
C ILE A 16 13.95 -6.31 -4.27
N GLU A 17 14.03 -5.08 -3.77
CA GLU A 17 15.16 -4.21 -3.96
C GLU A 17 16.15 -4.32 -2.79
N PRO A 18 17.46 -4.15 -3.02
CA PRO A 18 18.44 -4.19 -1.95
C PRO A 18 18.27 -3.00 -1.00
N VAL A 19 17.71 -3.25 0.17
CA VAL A 19 17.53 -2.26 1.23
C VAL A 19 18.72 -2.32 2.18
N HIS A 20 19.59 -1.32 2.14
CA HIS A 20 20.74 -1.18 3.01
C HIS A 20 20.67 0.11 3.83
N PRO A 21 19.91 0.12 4.94
CA PRO A 21 19.86 1.31 5.78
C PRO A 21 21.29 1.59 6.36
N PRO A 22 21.67 2.87 6.47
CA PRO A 22 23.02 3.26 6.90
C PRO A 22 23.36 2.80 8.32
N TYR A 23 22.34 2.52 9.12
CA TYR A 23 22.48 2.01 10.49
C TYR A 23 21.52 0.86 10.72
N THR A 24 22.05 -0.31 11.04
CA THR A 24 21.28 -1.47 11.47
C THR A 24 21.58 -1.78 12.94
N LYS A 25 20.59 -2.28 13.66
CA LYS A 25 20.79 -2.85 14.99
C LYS A 25 21.35 -4.26 14.86
N SER A 26 22.11 -4.71 15.84
CA SER A 26 22.72 -6.05 15.86
C SER A 26 21.69 -7.19 15.74
N ASN A 27 20.45 -6.94 16.17
CA ASN A 27 19.33 -7.87 16.07
C ASN A 27 18.48 -7.69 14.80
N CYS A 28 18.97 -6.94 13.79
CA CYS A 28 18.26 -6.69 12.54
C CYS A 28 19.16 -7.02 11.34
N SER A 29 18.63 -7.80 10.42
CA SER A 29 19.28 -8.12 9.14
C SER A 29 18.33 -7.85 7.98
N PHE A 30 18.89 -7.75 6.77
CA PHE A 30 18.13 -7.53 5.54
C PHE A 30 18.51 -8.55 4.49
N LYS A 31 17.53 -8.95 3.68
CA LYS A 31 17.73 -9.89 2.59
C LYS A 31 16.96 -9.41 1.36
N THR A 32 17.61 -9.38 0.21
CA THR A 32 16.92 -9.15 -1.06
C THR A 32 16.24 -10.44 -1.47
N PHE A 33 14.93 -10.40 -1.62
CA PHE A 33 14.14 -11.57 -1.97
C PHE A 33 12.75 -11.15 -2.46
N ASP A 34 12.30 -11.79 -3.54
CA ASP A 34 10.94 -11.66 -4.04
C ASP A 34 10.02 -12.64 -3.31
N ILE A 35 9.13 -12.11 -2.49
CA ILE A 35 8.22 -12.90 -1.65
C ILE A 35 7.14 -13.65 -2.44
N THR A 36 7.04 -13.46 -3.76
CA THR A 36 6.18 -14.26 -4.64
C THR A 36 6.77 -15.62 -4.99
N HIS A 37 8.07 -15.80 -4.75
CA HIS A 37 8.76 -17.09 -4.87
C HIS A 37 8.54 -17.97 -3.63
N ASP A 38 9.03 -19.22 -3.70
CA ASP A 38 8.95 -20.15 -2.58
C ASP A 38 9.86 -19.69 -1.42
N TRP A 39 9.37 -19.82 -0.18
CA TRP A 39 10.04 -19.31 1.01
C TRP A 39 11.05 -20.29 1.62
N ASP A 40 11.55 -21.24 0.84
CA ASP A 40 12.54 -22.25 1.27
C ASP A 40 13.82 -21.62 1.86
N ILE A 41 14.15 -20.41 1.41
CA ILE A 41 15.30 -19.65 1.92
C ILE A 41 15.22 -19.32 3.42
N PHE A 42 14.05 -19.48 4.03
CA PHE A 42 13.82 -19.23 5.45
C PHE A 42 13.89 -20.50 6.30
N ASN A 43 14.24 -21.67 5.69
CA ASN A 43 14.48 -22.96 6.36
C ASN A 43 13.32 -23.38 7.29
N GLY A 44 12.08 -23.30 6.80
CA GLY A 44 10.88 -23.61 7.56
C GLY A 44 10.43 -22.53 8.55
N GLY A 45 11.00 -21.33 8.46
CA GLY A 45 10.52 -20.07 9.03
C GLY A 45 10.44 -20.02 10.55
N ASN A 46 9.38 -20.58 11.15
CA ASN A 46 9.07 -20.46 12.58
C ASN A 46 9.01 -19.01 13.10
N PHE A 47 8.50 -18.09 12.26
CA PHE A 47 8.35 -16.70 12.65
C PHE A 47 7.26 -16.54 13.72
N ASP A 48 7.51 -15.65 14.69
CA ASP A 48 6.49 -15.24 15.65
C ASP A 48 5.49 -14.27 15.04
N PHE A 49 6.01 -13.43 14.12
CA PHE A 49 5.24 -12.36 13.51
C PHE A 49 5.78 -12.05 12.12
N ILE A 50 4.87 -11.98 11.15
CA ILE A 50 5.17 -11.56 9.78
C ILE A 50 4.38 -10.28 9.50
N HIS A 51 5.07 -9.20 9.11
CA HIS A 51 4.47 -7.94 8.73
C HIS A 51 4.69 -7.66 7.25
N ILE A 52 3.62 -7.57 6.49
CA ILE A 52 3.61 -7.35 5.06
C ILE A 52 2.94 -6.00 4.79
N ARG A 53 3.62 -5.14 4.01
CA ARG A 53 3.13 -3.78 3.81
C ARG A 53 3.39 -3.28 2.39
N GLN A 54 2.35 -2.68 1.81
CA GLN A 54 2.43 -1.96 0.52
C GLN A 54 2.98 -2.81 -0.64
N LEU A 55 2.50 -4.04 -0.75
CA LEU A 55 2.88 -4.95 -1.82
C LEU A 55 2.37 -4.55 -3.21
N GLY A 56 1.29 -3.80 -3.24
CA GLY A 56 0.51 -3.66 -4.46
C GLY A 56 -0.35 -4.90 -4.77
N ASP A 57 -0.98 -4.89 -5.93
CA ASP A 57 -1.83 -6.02 -6.36
C ASP A 57 -0.97 -7.12 -7.01
N ILE A 58 -0.32 -7.94 -6.19
CA ILE A 58 0.44 -9.11 -6.66
C ILE A 58 -0.50 -10.19 -7.23
N GLY A 59 0.00 -10.96 -8.21
CA GLY A 59 -0.79 -11.96 -8.92
C GLY A 59 -1.35 -13.07 -8.03
N ASP A 60 -0.50 -13.83 -7.37
CA ASP A 60 -0.92 -14.97 -6.55
C ASP A 60 -0.92 -14.65 -5.04
N LYS A 61 -1.98 -13.97 -4.60
CA LYS A 61 -2.20 -13.64 -3.18
C LYS A 61 -2.44 -14.87 -2.31
N ARG A 62 -3.04 -15.92 -2.88
CA ARG A 62 -3.29 -17.18 -2.17
C ARG A 62 -1.98 -17.85 -1.81
N LYS A 63 -1.04 -17.96 -2.77
CA LYS A 63 0.29 -18.50 -2.54
C LYS A 63 1.03 -17.70 -1.46
N LEU A 64 1.01 -16.36 -1.53
CA LEU A 64 1.65 -15.52 -0.52
C LEU A 64 1.09 -15.76 0.89
N VAL A 65 -0.23 -15.81 1.02
CA VAL A 65 -0.89 -16.05 2.30
C VAL A 65 -0.56 -17.43 2.84
N GLN A 66 -0.54 -18.46 1.96
CA GLN A 66 -0.14 -19.82 2.32
C GLN A 66 1.32 -19.87 2.78
N SER A 67 2.24 -19.22 2.03
CA SER A 67 3.65 -19.14 2.43
C SER A 67 3.83 -18.46 3.79
N ALA A 68 3.06 -17.41 4.08
CA ALA A 68 3.08 -16.77 5.40
C ALA A 68 2.56 -17.73 6.50
N PHE A 69 1.51 -18.49 6.22
CA PHE A 69 0.96 -19.48 7.17
C PHE A 69 1.97 -20.58 7.48
N ASP A 70 2.58 -21.18 6.46
CA ASP A 70 3.51 -22.30 6.57
C ASP A 70 4.83 -21.91 7.29
N ASN A 71 5.17 -20.62 7.25
CA ASN A 71 6.39 -20.11 7.89
C ASN A 71 6.16 -19.45 9.26
N LEU A 72 4.93 -19.43 9.75
CA LEU A 72 4.61 -19.02 11.12
C LEU A 72 4.62 -20.20 12.06
N ARG A 73 5.11 -19.99 13.30
CA ARG A 73 4.91 -20.96 14.39
C ARG A 73 3.44 -21.03 14.80
N PRO A 74 2.99 -22.13 15.40
CA PRO A 74 1.67 -22.19 16.01
C PRO A 74 1.44 -21.03 16.99
N GLY A 75 0.34 -20.29 16.83
CA GLY A 75 0.04 -19.08 17.60
C GLY A 75 0.75 -17.81 17.12
N GLY A 76 1.52 -17.87 16.03
CA GLY A 76 2.11 -16.71 15.38
C GLY A 76 1.06 -15.85 14.65
N TRP A 77 1.42 -14.62 14.33
CA TRP A 77 0.54 -13.65 13.69
C TRP A 77 1.11 -13.16 12.37
N VAL A 78 0.23 -12.94 11.38
CA VAL A 78 0.52 -12.16 10.18
C VAL A 78 -0.28 -10.87 10.18
N GLU A 79 0.33 -9.77 9.74
CA GLU A 79 -0.33 -8.48 9.55
C GLU A 79 -0.10 -8.01 8.13
N PHE A 80 -1.19 -7.71 7.42
CA PHE A 80 -1.17 -7.02 6.13
C PHE A 80 -1.60 -5.58 6.33
N THR A 81 -0.75 -4.63 5.94
CA THR A 81 -1.04 -3.19 5.99
C THR A 81 -1.05 -2.62 4.58
N GLU A 82 -2.24 -2.44 4.03
CA GLU A 82 -2.42 -2.13 2.63
C GLU A 82 -3.39 -0.97 2.39
N TRP A 83 -3.21 -0.26 1.28
CA TRP A 83 -4.09 0.84 0.90
C TRP A 83 -5.22 0.38 -0.01
N ILE A 84 -6.45 0.70 0.36
CA ILE A 84 -7.55 0.80 -0.60
C ILE A 84 -7.45 2.21 -1.20
N ALA A 85 -6.74 2.30 -2.33
CA ALA A 85 -6.34 3.57 -2.92
C ALA A 85 -7.47 4.23 -3.74
N ILE A 86 -8.69 4.13 -3.23
CA ILE A 86 -9.88 4.78 -3.78
C ILE A 86 -10.18 6.03 -2.97
N LEU A 87 -10.22 7.17 -3.66
CA LEU A 87 -10.59 8.45 -3.05
C LEU A 87 -12.02 8.45 -2.55
N GLN A 88 -12.20 8.84 -1.31
CA GLN A 88 -13.49 9.03 -0.67
C GLN A 88 -13.67 10.49 -0.29
N SER A 89 -14.88 11.02 -0.46
CA SER A 89 -15.23 12.41 -0.14
C SER A 89 -16.65 12.44 0.41
N PRO A 90 -16.84 12.40 1.75
CA PRO A 90 -18.16 12.31 2.37
C PRO A 90 -19.09 13.50 2.08
N ASN A 91 -18.51 14.67 1.88
CA ASN A 91 -19.24 15.90 1.54
C ASN A 91 -19.32 16.17 0.02
N HIS A 92 -18.92 15.17 -0.80
CA HIS A 92 -18.94 15.26 -2.26
C HIS A 92 -18.12 16.40 -2.86
N SER A 93 -17.22 17.03 -2.10
CA SER A 93 -16.42 18.17 -2.58
C SER A 93 -15.44 17.81 -3.71
N LEU A 94 -15.15 16.54 -3.91
CA LEU A 94 -14.35 16.05 -5.04
C LEU A 94 -15.14 15.87 -6.34
N ASN A 95 -16.46 16.00 -6.34
CA ASN A 95 -17.24 15.80 -7.55
C ASN A 95 -16.86 16.82 -8.64
N GLY A 96 -16.61 16.33 -9.85
CA GLY A 96 -16.19 17.16 -10.99
C GLY A 96 -14.73 17.60 -10.96
N THR A 97 -13.93 17.23 -9.97
CA THR A 97 -12.52 17.59 -9.89
C THR A 97 -11.66 16.70 -10.78
N ALA A 98 -10.51 17.24 -11.22
CA ALA A 98 -9.49 16.49 -11.95
C ALA A 98 -8.86 15.40 -11.05
N PHE A 99 -8.74 15.65 -9.74
CA PHE A 99 -8.20 14.67 -8.81
C PHE A 99 -9.11 13.45 -8.65
N ARG A 100 -10.44 13.64 -8.59
CA ARG A 100 -11.40 12.54 -8.60
C ARG A 100 -11.32 11.75 -9.89
N ARG A 101 -11.39 12.45 -11.03
CA ARG A 101 -11.30 11.84 -12.35
C ARG A 101 -9.99 11.05 -12.53
N TRP A 102 -8.89 11.58 -12.02
CA TRP A 102 -7.61 10.87 -12.03
C TRP A 102 -7.69 9.52 -11.32
N ASN A 103 -8.27 9.49 -10.13
CA ASN A 103 -8.37 8.25 -9.35
C ASN A 103 -9.29 7.23 -10.04
N ASP A 104 -10.39 7.67 -10.62
CA ASP A 104 -11.31 6.80 -11.36
C ASP A 104 -10.65 6.21 -12.62
N LEU A 105 -9.88 7.03 -13.35
CA LEU A 105 -9.11 6.58 -14.51
C LEU A 105 -7.95 5.66 -14.10
N LEU A 106 -7.30 5.91 -12.96
CA LEU A 106 -6.25 5.05 -12.44
C LEU A 106 -6.81 3.64 -12.15
N GLU A 107 -7.93 3.56 -11.46
CA GLU A 107 -8.61 2.28 -11.21
C GLU A 107 -9.01 1.59 -12.53
N GLN A 108 -9.53 2.34 -13.50
CA GLN A 108 -9.86 1.79 -14.82
C GLN A 108 -8.63 1.22 -15.53
N GLY A 109 -7.52 1.96 -15.56
CA GLY A 109 -6.28 1.50 -16.16
C GLY A 109 -5.69 0.28 -15.45
N MET A 110 -5.74 0.25 -14.11
CA MET A 110 -5.32 -0.91 -13.33
C MET A 110 -6.17 -2.15 -13.68
N ARG A 111 -7.47 -2.00 -13.85
CA ARG A 111 -8.35 -3.12 -14.27
C ARG A 111 -7.99 -3.66 -15.64
N ASN A 112 -7.54 -2.81 -16.56
CA ASN A 112 -7.10 -3.26 -17.88
C ASN A 112 -5.82 -4.12 -17.81
N PHE A 113 -5.04 -4.02 -16.72
CA PHE A 113 -3.94 -4.94 -16.39
C PHE A 113 -4.36 -6.16 -15.56
N GLY A 114 -5.67 -6.34 -15.27
CA GLY A 114 -6.16 -7.42 -14.41
C GLY A 114 -5.96 -7.18 -12.91
N THR A 115 -5.60 -5.96 -12.53
CA THR A 115 -5.37 -5.53 -11.13
C THR A 115 -6.41 -4.52 -10.67
N THR A 116 -6.39 -4.12 -9.39
CA THR A 116 -7.34 -3.13 -8.85
C THR A 116 -6.76 -2.40 -7.64
N LEU A 117 -7.13 -1.14 -7.46
CA LEU A 117 -6.80 -0.38 -6.25
C LEU A 117 -7.55 -0.88 -4.99
N LYS A 118 -8.48 -1.83 -5.15
CA LYS A 118 -9.22 -2.48 -4.06
C LYS A 118 -8.68 -3.85 -3.68
N TYR A 119 -7.51 -4.24 -4.18
CA TYR A 119 -6.95 -5.57 -3.96
C TYR A 119 -6.87 -5.99 -2.48
N PRO A 120 -6.72 -5.10 -1.48
CA PRO A 120 -6.68 -5.50 -0.08
C PRO A 120 -7.94 -6.23 0.40
N GLU A 121 -9.09 -5.94 -0.21
CA GLU A 121 -10.36 -6.61 0.13
C GLU A 121 -10.34 -8.12 -0.18
N LYS A 122 -9.37 -8.58 -0.98
CA LYS A 122 -9.22 -10.00 -1.37
C LYS A 122 -8.44 -10.84 -0.34
N PHE A 123 -7.71 -10.23 0.61
CA PHE A 123 -6.87 -11.01 1.54
C PHE A 123 -7.66 -11.81 2.56
N LYS A 124 -8.77 -11.29 3.06
CA LYS A 124 -9.54 -11.96 4.12
C LYS A 124 -10.01 -13.37 3.75
N PRO A 125 -10.59 -13.62 2.55
CA PRO A 125 -10.92 -15.00 2.13
C PRO A 125 -9.70 -15.91 2.08
N PHE A 126 -8.57 -15.44 1.57
CA PHE A 126 -7.36 -16.27 1.48
C PHE A 126 -6.76 -16.60 2.84
N LEU A 127 -6.85 -15.67 3.81
CA LEU A 127 -6.47 -15.94 5.20
C LEU A 127 -7.34 -17.04 5.81
N GLN A 128 -8.66 -17.02 5.55
CA GLN A 128 -9.58 -18.05 6.02
C GLN A 128 -9.26 -19.42 5.39
N GLU A 129 -9.03 -19.45 4.08
CA GLU A 129 -8.68 -20.66 3.34
C GLU A 129 -7.37 -21.30 3.81
N ALA A 130 -6.36 -20.48 4.13
CA ALA A 130 -5.07 -20.93 4.65
C ALA A 130 -5.14 -21.49 6.09
N GLY A 131 -6.25 -21.27 6.80
CA GLY A 131 -6.46 -21.78 8.16
C GLY A 131 -6.14 -20.78 9.28
N PHE A 132 -5.97 -19.49 8.97
CA PHE A 132 -5.84 -18.47 9.99
C PHE A 132 -7.11 -18.33 10.81
N GLU A 133 -6.95 -18.31 12.11
CA GLU A 133 -8.00 -18.03 13.10
C GLU A 133 -7.97 -16.55 13.51
N ARG A 134 -9.06 -16.06 14.12
CA ARG A 134 -9.14 -14.70 14.70
C ARG A 134 -8.73 -13.58 13.76
N ILE A 135 -9.21 -13.63 12.50
CA ILE A 135 -8.93 -12.62 11.50
C ILE A 135 -9.60 -11.30 11.91
N ILE A 136 -8.79 -10.28 12.17
CA ILE A 136 -9.22 -8.94 12.57
C ILE A 136 -8.94 -7.99 11.39
N GLU A 137 -9.95 -7.30 10.94
CA GLU A 137 -9.83 -6.24 9.93
C GLU A 137 -10.08 -4.88 10.59
N THR A 138 -9.16 -3.96 10.42
CA THR A 138 -9.32 -2.56 10.85
C THR A 138 -9.17 -1.64 9.66
N ARG A 139 -9.95 -0.56 9.62
CA ARG A 139 -9.90 0.43 8.55
C ARG A 139 -9.67 1.81 9.11
N HIS A 140 -8.67 2.49 8.60
CA HIS A 140 -8.30 3.84 9.00
C HIS A 140 -8.39 4.80 7.83
N GLY A 141 -9.18 5.87 7.99
CA GLY A 141 -9.21 6.96 7.02
C GLY A 141 -7.97 7.83 7.13
N ALA A 142 -7.19 7.93 6.07
CA ALA A 142 -6.05 8.83 5.99
C ALA A 142 -6.37 10.01 5.06
N PRO A 143 -6.42 11.25 5.58
CA PRO A 143 -6.66 12.43 4.76
C PRO A 143 -5.64 12.58 3.65
N THR A 144 -6.07 12.93 2.44
CA THR A 144 -5.16 13.18 1.31
C THR A 144 -4.55 14.58 1.34
N ASN A 145 -5.14 15.47 2.15
CA ASN A 145 -4.65 16.82 2.41
C ASN A 145 -5.03 17.27 3.83
N ALA A 146 -4.64 18.47 4.25
CA ALA A 146 -4.85 18.98 5.61
C ALA A 146 -6.27 19.57 5.86
N CYS A 147 -7.31 19.04 5.21
CA CYS A 147 -8.69 19.55 5.30
C CYS A 147 -9.41 19.20 6.61
N TYR A 148 -9.00 18.14 7.30
CA TYR A 148 -9.65 17.72 8.53
C TYR A 148 -9.06 18.39 9.75
N PRO A 149 -9.86 18.72 10.77
CA PRO A 149 -9.39 19.40 11.97
C PRO A 149 -8.52 18.49 12.86
N GLY A 150 -7.68 19.10 13.65
CA GLY A 150 -6.80 18.44 14.61
C GLY A 150 -5.38 18.21 14.10
N LYS A 151 -4.39 18.52 14.96
CA LYS A 151 -2.96 18.49 14.64
C LYS A 151 -2.49 17.18 13.99
N LYS A 152 -3.00 16.03 14.48
CA LYS A 152 -2.62 14.72 13.95
C LYS A 152 -3.09 14.53 12.50
N LEU A 153 -4.36 14.80 12.21
CA LEU A 153 -4.93 14.63 10.87
C LEU A 153 -4.35 15.65 9.88
N GLN A 154 -4.15 16.90 10.32
CA GLN A 154 -3.48 17.89 9.49
C GLN A 154 -2.07 17.48 9.11
N ARG A 155 -1.27 16.97 10.09
CA ARG A 155 0.08 16.46 9.82
C ARG A 155 0.06 15.29 8.84
N ILE A 156 -0.86 14.33 9.02
CA ILE A 156 -1.03 13.22 8.07
C ILE A 156 -1.39 13.76 6.68
N GLY A 157 -2.35 14.67 6.59
CA GLY A 157 -2.76 15.27 5.33
C GLY A 157 -1.64 16.01 4.60
N HIS A 158 -0.80 16.75 5.31
CA HIS A 158 0.39 17.38 4.72
C HIS A 158 1.38 16.36 4.17
N LEU A 159 1.69 15.31 4.92
CA LEU A 159 2.58 14.25 4.47
C LEU A 159 2.00 13.50 3.27
N MET A 160 0.70 13.23 3.28
CA MET A 160 0.00 12.59 2.17
C MET A 160 0.00 13.46 0.92
N THR A 161 -0.24 14.79 1.05
CA THR A 161 -0.13 15.72 -0.08
C THR A 161 1.26 15.67 -0.72
N GLN A 162 2.32 15.72 0.09
CA GLN A 162 3.70 15.66 -0.41
C GLN A 162 3.98 14.32 -1.10
N ASN A 163 3.56 13.21 -0.49
CA ASN A 163 3.71 11.88 -1.07
C ASN A 163 2.99 11.78 -2.42
N TRP A 164 1.72 12.23 -2.50
CA TRP A 164 0.97 12.22 -3.75
C TRP A 164 1.64 13.04 -4.84
N LEU A 165 2.09 14.25 -4.53
CA LEU A 165 2.79 15.09 -5.52
C LEU A 165 4.08 14.43 -6.03
N PHE A 166 4.76 13.66 -5.17
CA PHE A 166 5.98 12.95 -5.54
C PHE A 166 5.71 11.74 -6.44
N ILE A 167 4.72 10.89 -6.08
CA ILE A 167 4.45 9.64 -6.81
C ILE A 167 3.47 9.80 -7.97
N LEU A 168 2.78 10.94 -8.10
CA LEU A 168 1.67 11.14 -9.03
C LEU A 168 2.05 10.80 -10.47
N GLU A 169 3.12 11.36 -10.98
CA GLU A 169 3.55 11.16 -12.37
C GLU A 169 4.14 9.77 -12.61
N PRO A 170 5.07 9.25 -11.78
CA PRO A 170 5.56 7.88 -11.90
C PRO A 170 4.46 6.82 -11.84
N LEU A 171 3.47 7.00 -10.99
CA LEU A 171 2.33 6.08 -10.86
C LEU A 171 1.38 6.18 -12.07
N THR A 172 1.12 7.39 -12.55
CA THR A 172 0.12 7.63 -13.60
C THR A 172 0.63 7.26 -14.97
N MET A 173 1.88 7.59 -15.28
CA MET A 173 2.43 7.46 -16.63
C MET A 173 2.26 6.06 -17.22
N PRO A 174 2.74 4.96 -16.58
CA PRO A 174 2.60 3.63 -17.15
C PRO A 174 1.12 3.20 -17.25
N VAL A 175 0.31 3.51 -16.23
CA VAL A 175 -1.09 3.08 -16.21
C VAL A 175 -1.91 3.77 -17.29
N PHE A 176 -1.71 5.08 -17.50
CA PHE A 176 -2.50 5.81 -18.48
C PHE A 176 -2.01 5.57 -19.92
N THR A 177 -0.71 5.42 -20.11
CA THR A 177 -0.19 5.17 -21.47
C THR A 177 -0.45 3.75 -21.94
N GLN A 178 -0.11 2.75 -21.12
CA GLN A 178 -0.24 1.35 -21.49
C GLN A 178 -1.65 0.79 -21.20
N GLY A 179 -2.28 1.23 -20.11
CA GLY A 179 -3.58 0.74 -19.69
C GLY A 179 -4.75 1.46 -20.38
N LEU A 180 -4.63 2.77 -20.67
CA LEU A 180 -5.71 3.58 -21.24
C LEU A 180 -5.41 4.11 -22.65
N GLY A 181 -4.19 3.94 -23.18
CA GLY A 181 -3.80 4.38 -24.51
C GLY A 181 -3.60 5.91 -24.66
N TRP A 182 -3.36 6.63 -23.55
CA TRP A 182 -3.09 8.06 -23.59
C TRP A 182 -1.67 8.35 -24.09
N SER A 183 -1.46 9.47 -24.78
CA SER A 183 -0.10 9.92 -25.05
C SER A 183 0.56 10.49 -23.76
N PRO A 184 1.90 10.44 -23.65
CA PRO A 184 2.61 11.06 -22.54
C PRO A 184 2.29 12.55 -22.37
N GLU A 185 2.07 13.28 -23.46
CA GLU A 185 1.69 14.69 -23.46
C GLU A 185 0.29 14.90 -22.87
N GLN A 186 -0.66 14.04 -23.22
CA GLN A 186 -2.02 14.06 -22.63
C GLN A 186 -1.96 13.83 -21.14
N VAL A 187 -1.16 12.84 -20.68
CA VAL A 187 -0.97 12.56 -19.25
C VAL A 187 -0.39 13.79 -18.55
N LYS A 188 0.72 14.33 -19.02
CA LYS A 188 1.36 15.51 -18.42
C LYS A 188 0.42 16.71 -18.33
N LYS A 189 -0.32 16.99 -19.41
CA LYS A 189 -1.31 18.09 -19.44
C LYS A 189 -2.40 17.89 -18.38
N PHE A 190 -2.93 16.69 -18.28
CA PHE A 190 -3.97 16.35 -17.30
C PHE A 190 -3.46 16.47 -15.85
N LEU A 191 -2.24 16.01 -15.59
CA LEU A 191 -1.64 16.06 -14.25
C LEU A 191 -1.40 17.49 -13.74
N VAL A 192 -1.34 18.50 -14.61
CA VAL A 192 -1.26 19.92 -14.17
C VAL A 192 -2.46 20.29 -13.30
N ASP A 193 -3.66 19.92 -13.73
CA ASP A 193 -4.88 20.24 -12.98
C ASP A 193 -5.02 19.36 -11.73
N VAL A 194 -4.68 18.08 -11.82
CA VAL A 194 -4.64 17.17 -10.67
C VAL A 194 -3.71 17.70 -9.57
N LYS A 195 -2.49 18.16 -9.93
CA LYS A 195 -1.52 18.73 -8.97
C LYS A 195 -2.04 19.96 -8.24
N LYS A 196 -2.84 20.81 -8.89
CA LYS A 196 -3.46 22.00 -8.26
C LYS A 196 -4.50 21.62 -7.21
N GLU A 197 -5.16 20.47 -7.36
CA GLU A 197 -6.27 20.06 -6.53
C GLU A 197 -5.86 19.19 -5.33
N ILE A 198 -4.80 18.39 -5.45
CA ILE A 198 -4.35 17.44 -4.41
C ILE A 198 -4.19 18.11 -3.03
N GLY A 199 -3.51 19.25 -2.94
CA GLY A 199 -3.25 19.97 -1.69
C GLY A 199 -4.35 20.96 -1.29
N ASN A 200 -5.41 21.10 -2.08
CA ASN A 200 -6.45 22.08 -1.85
C ASN A 200 -7.40 21.63 -0.74
N THR A 201 -7.32 22.30 0.41
CA THR A 201 -8.11 21.97 1.61
C THR A 201 -9.61 22.23 1.49
N LYS A 202 -10.07 22.84 0.40
CA LYS A 202 -11.52 22.92 0.08
C LYS A 202 -12.11 21.54 -0.25
N TYR A 203 -11.27 20.61 -0.70
CA TYR A 203 -11.66 19.25 -1.03
C TYR A 203 -11.41 18.33 0.17
N HIS A 204 -12.49 17.87 0.78
CA HIS A 204 -12.42 16.92 1.88
C HIS A 204 -12.33 15.51 1.33
N SER A 205 -11.16 14.91 1.43
CA SER A 205 -10.92 13.59 0.90
C SER A 205 -9.98 12.77 1.76
N PHE A 206 -10.18 11.46 1.69
CA PHE A 206 -9.32 10.47 2.34
C PHE A 206 -9.26 9.19 1.53
N MET A 207 -8.26 8.36 1.82
CA MET A 207 -8.18 6.96 1.40
C MET A 207 -8.17 6.06 2.63
N THR A 208 -8.44 4.78 2.44
CA THR A 208 -8.50 3.80 3.54
C THR A 208 -7.21 2.98 3.60
N LEU A 209 -6.62 2.92 4.79
CA LEU A 209 -5.55 2.02 5.16
C LEU A 209 -6.12 0.90 6.01
#